data_bbfda28e5519085b2d30575cb9dd29ab
#
_entry.id   bbfda28e5519085b2d30575cb9dd29ab
#
_cell.length_a   1.000
_cell.length_b   1.000
_cell.length_c   1.000
_cell.angle_alpha   90.00
_cell.angle_beta   90.00
_cell.angle_gamma   90.00
#
_symmetry.space_group_name_H-M   'P 1'
#
loop_
_entity.id
_entity.type
_entity.pdbx_description
1 polymer ?
#
loop_
_entity_poly.entity_id
_entity_poly.type
_entity_poly.pdbx_seq_one_letter_code
_entity_poly.pdbx_strand_id
1 'polypeptide(L)'
;SAKMRLGTGQGANNALEICKELEDIGTARLCVHGRTLRQRYSGEADWNSIKSIVDAVETPVVANGDVVDAASAKDCLEVTGASGLMVGRGAIGRPSVFGEIKVGLGWMEHDDLPWVQANGDSWHELSPVGQSFAARRWCWDKYIEFSHKTAGLQPRWMQRHAVAFTKGLPGAKKIRAVMHGAPTPEAFADGISSFLSGKSGE
;
A
#
# COMPACT_ATOMS: atom_id res chain seq x y z
N SER A 1 -4.61 6.86 -19.37
CA SER A 1 -3.37 6.83 -18.56
C SER A 1 -2.53 5.63 -18.90
N ALA A 2 -1.23 5.76 -18.79
CA ALA A 2 -0.28 4.68 -19.06
C ALA A 2 0.54 4.35 -17.81
N LYS A 3 0.80 3.05 -17.59
CA LYS A 3 1.72 2.58 -16.54
C LYS A 3 2.84 1.77 -17.15
N MET A 4 4.09 2.11 -16.80
CA MET A 4 5.27 1.49 -17.39
C MET A 4 6.39 1.29 -16.37
N ARG A 5 7.43 0.61 -16.81
CA ARG A 5 8.75 0.51 -16.16
C ARG A 5 9.78 1.27 -17.00
N LEU A 6 10.99 1.44 -16.46
CA LEU A 6 12.08 2.17 -17.13
C LEU A 6 12.51 1.54 -18.46
N GLY A 7 12.19 0.29 -18.70
CA GLY A 7 12.53 -0.47 -19.90
C GLY A 7 12.60 -1.97 -19.60
N THR A 8 13.09 -2.76 -20.57
CA THR A 8 13.21 -4.21 -20.41
C THR A 8 14.40 -4.61 -19.55
N GLY A 9 15.44 -3.78 -19.46
CA GLY A 9 16.72 -4.09 -18.82
C GLY A 9 17.68 -4.87 -19.73
N GLN A 10 17.38 -4.89 -21.03
CA GLN A 10 18.27 -5.32 -22.10
C GLN A 10 18.51 -4.10 -23.00
N GLY A 11 19.69 -3.49 -22.90
CA GLY A 11 20.01 -2.24 -23.59
C GLY A 11 19.59 -1.00 -22.77
N ALA A 12 19.39 0.12 -23.45
CA ALA A 12 19.03 1.40 -22.85
C ALA A 12 17.59 1.38 -22.28
N ASN A 13 17.38 2.18 -21.23
CA ASN A 13 16.04 2.47 -20.74
C ASN A 13 15.34 3.42 -21.73
N ASN A 14 14.19 3.04 -22.24
CA ASN A 14 13.44 3.80 -23.26
C ASN A 14 12.17 4.47 -22.70
N ALA A 15 12.00 4.47 -21.38
CA ALA A 15 10.79 5.04 -20.77
C ALA A 15 10.61 6.52 -21.07
N LEU A 16 11.69 7.30 -21.13
CA LEU A 16 11.64 8.72 -21.44
C LEU A 16 11.08 8.98 -22.85
N GLU A 17 11.57 8.26 -23.86
CA GLU A 17 11.10 8.38 -25.23
C GLU A 17 9.62 8.01 -25.35
N ILE A 18 9.23 6.88 -24.76
CA ILE A 18 7.84 6.41 -24.73
C ILE A 18 6.94 7.42 -24.01
N CYS A 19 7.40 8.04 -22.91
CA CYS A 19 6.61 9.04 -22.20
C CYS A 19 6.32 10.27 -23.06
N LYS A 20 7.28 10.74 -23.87
CA LYS A 20 7.09 11.84 -24.81
C LYS A 20 6.10 11.48 -25.92
N GLU A 21 6.24 10.30 -26.51
CA GLU A 21 5.28 9.83 -27.52
C GLU A 21 3.86 9.69 -26.96
N LEU A 22 3.73 9.22 -25.71
CA LEU A 22 2.44 9.13 -25.03
C LEU A 22 1.84 10.50 -24.70
N GLU A 23 2.67 11.49 -24.42
CA GLU A 23 2.22 12.88 -24.25
C GLU A 23 1.69 13.44 -25.56
N ASP A 24 2.41 13.26 -26.67
CA ASP A 24 2.02 13.74 -28.01
C ASP A 24 0.66 13.21 -28.47
N ILE A 25 0.30 12.00 -28.06
CA ILE A 25 -1.03 11.40 -28.34
C ILE A 25 -2.10 11.73 -27.29
N GLY A 26 -1.82 12.62 -26.33
CA GLY A 26 -2.79 13.14 -25.36
C GLY A 26 -3.02 12.25 -24.14
N THR A 27 -2.04 11.50 -23.67
CA THR A 27 -2.14 10.74 -22.41
C THR A 27 -2.32 11.69 -21.23
N ALA A 28 -3.38 11.52 -20.45
CA ALA A 28 -3.71 12.41 -19.33
C ALA A 28 -2.82 12.22 -18.09
N ARG A 29 -2.14 11.08 -17.95
CA ARG A 29 -1.28 10.75 -16.80
C ARG A 29 -0.37 9.58 -17.09
N LEU A 30 0.87 9.69 -16.65
CA LEU A 30 1.91 8.66 -16.76
C LEU A 30 2.23 8.10 -15.36
N CYS A 31 2.28 6.79 -15.20
CA CYS A 31 2.75 6.17 -13.97
C CYS A 31 4.03 5.38 -14.27
N VAL A 32 5.15 5.79 -13.68
CA VAL A 32 6.46 5.23 -13.96
C VAL A 32 7.02 4.50 -12.75
N HIS A 33 7.33 3.21 -12.93
CA HIS A 33 8.03 2.42 -11.92
C HIS A 33 9.55 2.51 -12.16
N GLY A 34 10.28 3.00 -11.16
CA GLY A 34 11.74 3.22 -11.19
C GLY A 34 12.58 1.93 -11.26
N ARG A 35 12.07 0.87 -11.91
CA ARG A 35 12.79 -0.38 -12.18
C ARG A 35 12.53 -0.88 -13.58
N THR A 36 13.50 -1.60 -14.13
CA THR A 36 13.32 -2.33 -15.40
C THR A 36 12.51 -3.62 -15.20
N LEU A 37 12.04 -4.22 -16.29
CA LEU A 37 11.36 -5.50 -16.27
C LEU A 37 12.27 -6.60 -15.71
N ARG A 38 13.56 -6.62 -16.10
CA ARG A 38 14.54 -7.63 -15.67
C ARG A 38 14.88 -7.55 -14.19
N GLN A 39 14.95 -6.32 -13.63
CA GLN A 39 15.15 -6.13 -12.18
C GLN A 39 14.00 -6.71 -11.35
N ARG A 40 12.78 -6.77 -11.88
CA ARG A 40 11.59 -7.16 -11.10
C ARG A 40 11.45 -6.32 -9.83
N TYR A 41 11.93 -6.83 -8.70
CA TYR A 41 11.92 -6.18 -7.38
C TYR A 41 13.31 -6.13 -6.72
N SER A 42 14.37 -6.51 -7.44
CA SER A 42 15.74 -6.47 -6.95
C SER A 42 16.29 -5.03 -6.95
N GLY A 43 17.19 -4.75 -6.02
CA GLY A 43 17.77 -3.42 -5.83
C GLY A 43 16.73 -2.37 -5.45
N GLU A 44 17.09 -1.10 -5.58
CA GLU A 44 16.24 0.05 -5.30
C GLU A 44 15.57 0.58 -6.57
N ALA A 45 14.47 1.29 -6.41
CA ALA A 45 13.85 2.03 -7.50
C ALA A 45 14.70 3.26 -7.84
N ASP A 46 15.00 3.44 -9.10
CA ASP A 46 15.75 4.60 -9.59
C ASP A 46 14.82 5.82 -9.73
N TRP A 47 14.74 6.60 -8.68
CA TRP A 47 13.94 7.82 -8.65
C TRP A 47 14.56 8.94 -9.52
N ASN A 48 15.88 8.93 -9.77
CA ASN A 48 16.50 9.89 -10.66
C ASN A 48 16.07 9.68 -12.12
N SER A 49 15.91 8.43 -12.56
CA SER A 49 15.32 8.14 -13.86
C SER A 49 13.86 8.61 -13.96
N ILE A 50 13.08 8.52 -12.88
CA ILE A 50 11.72 9.10 -12.84
C ILE A 50 11.79 10.62 -12.93
N LYS A 51 12.71 11.27 -12.18
CA LYS A 51 12.92 12.72 -12.25
C LYS A 51 13.22 13.18 -13.68
N SER A 52 14.10 12.48 -14.39
CA SER A 52 14.44 12.82 -15.78
C SER A 52 13.21 12.80 -16.71
N ILE A 53 12.23 11.95 -16.41
CA ILE A 53 10.95 11.92 -17.15
C ILE A 53 10.08 13.10 -16.73
N VAL A 54 9.95 13.37 -15.42
CA VAL A 54 9.20 14.51 -14.90
C VAL A 54 9.69 15.82 -15.49
N ASP A 55 11.00 16.01 -15.58
CA ASP A 55 11.63 17.21 -16.12
C ASP A 55 11.44 17.36 -17.64
N ALA A 56 11.03 16.31 -18.35
CA ALA A 56 11.00 16.27 -19.82
C ALA A 56 9.60 16.24 -20.42
N VAL A 57 8.53 16.13 -19.61
CA VAL A 57 7.14 16.08 -20.06
C VAL A 57 6.26 17.02 -19.24
N GLU A 58 5.22 17.57 -19.84
CA GLU A 58 4.20 18.38 -19.15
C GLU A 58 3.09 17.50 -18.55
N THR A 59 2.91 16.29 -19.10
CA THR A 59 1.93 15.32 -18.60
C THR A 59 2.22 14.91 -17.16
N PRO A 60 1.23 14.98 -16.23
CA PRO A 60 1.43 14.61 -14.84
C PRO A 60 2.01 13.20 -14.68
N VAL A 61 3.14 13.10 -13.97
CA VAL A 61 3.83 11.84 -13.69
C VAL A 61 3.53 11.38 -12.26
N VAL A 62 3.15 10.12 -12.11
CA VAL A 62 2.99 9.41 -10.83
C VAL A 62 4.20 8.51 -10.62
N ALA A 63 4.98 8.78 -9.58
CA ALA A 63 6.15 7.95 -9.24
C ALA A 63 5.73 6.66 -8.54
N ASN A 64 6.37 5.55 -8.92
CA ASN A 64 6.14 4.23 -8.35
C ASN A 64 7.47 3.53 -8.05
N GLY A 65 7.53 2.86 -6.92
CA GLY A 65 8.67 2.06 -6.45
C GLY A 65 9.17 2.51 -5.09
N ASP A 66 9.27 1.55 -4.18
CA ASP A 66 9.84 1.66 -2.82
C ASP A 66 9.18 2.68 -1.87
N VAL A 67 8.01 3.19 -2.22
CA VAL A 67 7.17 3.99 -1.33
C VAL A 67 6.41 3.02 -0.42
N VAL A 68 6.72 3.04 0.88
CA VAL A 68 6.19 2.11 1.88
C VAL A 68 5.65 2.79 3.14
N ASP A 69 5.93 4.07 3.33
CA ASP A 69 5.51 4.90 4.46
C ASP A 69 5.58 6.39 4.12
N ALA A 70 5.29 7.26 5.09
CA ALA A 70 5.28 8.70 4.89
C ALA A 70 6.69 9.27 4.61
N ALA A 71 7.74 8.71 5.23
CA ALA A 71 9.11 9.17 5.01
C ALA A 71 9.55 8.89 3.57
N SER A 72 9.44 7.64 3.11
CA SER A 72 9.77 7.26 1.74
C SER A 72 8.87 7.95 0.70
N ALA A 73 7.62 8.30 1.04
CA ALA A 73 6.74 9.08 0.20
C ALA A 73 7.25 10.51 0.02
N LYS A 74 7.66 11.16 1.11
CA LYS A 74 8.25 12.50 1.10
C LYS A 74 9.53 12.52 0.29
N ASP A 75 10.46 11.62 0.58
CA ASP A 75 11.75 11.51 -0.13
C ASP A 75 11.54 11.29 -1.64
N CYS A 76 10.59 10.41 -2.01
CA CYS A 76 10.28 10.15 -3.41
C CYS A 76 9.75 11.39 -4.13
N LEU A 77 8.85 12.15 -3.51
CA LEU A 77 8.33 13.39 -4.09
C LEU A 77 9.43 14.46 -4.21
N GLU A 78 10.25 14.62 -3.17
CA GLU A 78 11.36 15.58 -3.17
C GLU A 78 12.38 15.28 -4.25
N VAL A 79 12.75 14.01 -4.42
CA VAL A 79 13.73 13.60 -5.45
C VAL A 79 13.14 13.69 -6.85
N THR A 80 11.91 13.23 -7.05
CA THR A 80 11.36 13.09 -8.41
C THR A 80 10.64 14.33 -8.91
N GLY A 81 10.08 15.15 -8.04
CA GLY A 81 9.16 16.23 -8.42
C GLY A 81 7.84 15.73 -9.01
N ALA A 82 7.51 14.45 -8.84
CA ALA A 82 6.30 13.85 -9.40
C ALA A 82 5.02 14.46 -8.83
N SER A 83 3.96 14.49 -9.64
CA SER A 83 2.64 15.03 -9.26
C SER A 83 1.87 14.11 -8.31
N GLY A 84 2.34 12.89 -8.08
CA GLY A 84 1.71 11.92 -7.19
C GLY A 84 2.51 10.64 -7.04
N LEU A 85 2.01 9.75 -6.18
CA LEU A 85 2.66 8.50 -5.83
C LEU A 85 1.74 7.29 -6.07
N MET A 86 2.34 6.18 -6.51
CA MET A 86 1.69 4.89 -6.54
C MET A 86 2.35 3.95 -5.52
N VAL A 87 1.61 3.58 -4.48
CA VAL A 87 2.04 2.59 -3.50
C VAL A 87 1.67 1.19 -3.99
N GLY A 88 2.63 0.29 -4.03
CA GLY A 88 2.43 -1.11 -4.41
C GLY A 88 2.50 -2.04 -3.20
N ARG A 89 3.62 -2.72 -3.04
CA ARG A 89 3.85 -3.72 -1.97
C ARG A 89 3.67 -3.17 -0.56
N GLY A 90 3.94 -1.87 -0.34
CA GLY A 90 3.75 -1.21 0.94
C GLY A 90 2.31 -1.24 1.46
N ALA A 91 1.32 -1.33 0.56
CA ALA A 91 -0.09 -1.40 0.92
C ALA A 91 -0.59 -2.83 1.21
N ILE A 92 0.18 -3.87 0.85
CA ILE A 92 -0.25 -5.26 1.04
C ILE A 92 -0.29 -5.58 2.54
N GLY A 93 -1.51 -5.79 3.06
CA GLY A 93 -1.76 -6.03 4.49
C GLY A 93 -1.67 -4.81 5.40
N ARG A 94 -1.38 -3.64 4.83
CA ARG A 94 -1.37 -2.34 5.51
C ARG A 94 -1.97 -1.25 4.62
N PRO A 95 -3.25 -1.35 4.22
CA PRO A 95 -3.87 -0.31 3.38
C PRO A 95 -3.95 1.06 4.07
N SER A 96 -3.85 1.10 5.40
CA SER A 96 -3.71 2.33 6.19
C SER A 96 -2.55 3.22 5.73
N VAL A 97 -1.54 2.65 5.07
CA VAL A 97 -0.39 3.41 4.53
C VAL A 97 -0.80 4.60 3.66
N PHE A 98 -1.91 4.54 2.93
CA PHE A 98 -2.38 5.66 2.13
C PHE A 98 -2.80 6.86 2.99
N GLY A 99 -3.50 6.63 4.10
CA GLY A 99 -3.85 7.68 5.06
C GLY A 99 -2.61 8.18 5.81
N GLU A 100 -1.77 7.27 6.29
CA GLU A 100 -0.51 7.60 6.96
C GLU A 100 0.41 8.49 6.09
N ILE A 101 0.52 8.20 4.80
CA ILE A 101 1.24 9.03 3.83
C ILE A 101 0.59 10.41 3.69
N LYS A 102 -0.73 10.49 3.55
CA LYS A 102 -1.43 11.78 3.42
C LYS A 102 -1.21 12.65 4.65
N VAL A 103 -1.28 12.08 5.85
CA VAL A 103 -1.01 12.81 7.10
C VAL A 103 0.45 13.27 7.15
N GLY A 104 1.39 12.38 6.84
CA GLY A 104 2.82 12.71 6.86
C GLY A 104 3.26 13.75 5.83
N LEU A 105 2.47 13.91 4.74
CA LEU A 105 2.67 14.95 3.73
C LEU A 105 1.85 16.24 4.01
N GLY A 106 1.08 16.28 5.10
CA GLY A 106 0.22 17.41 5.42
C GLY A 106 -1.01 17.57 4.50
N TRP A 107 -1.42 16.49 3.82
CA TRP A 107 -2.57 16.49 2.91
C TRP A 107 -3.87 16.08 3.61
N MET A 108 -3.79 15.66 4.86
CA MET A 108 -4.91 15.21 5.69
C MET A 108 -4.54 15.39 7.16
N GLU A 109 -5.50 15.80 7.98
CA GLU A 109 -5.30 15.82 9.42
C GLU A 109 -5.32 14.39 9.97
N HIS A 110 -4.56 14.15 11.06
CA HIS A 110 -4.49 12.83 11.68
C HIS A 110 -5.87 12.34 12.14
N ASP A 111 -6.67 13.24 12.69
CA ASP A 111 -8.00 12.92 13.25
C ASP A 111 -9.06 12.64 12.15
N ASP A 112 -8.75 12.95 10.89
CA ASP A 112 -9.60 12.61 9.73
C ASP A 112 -9.37 11.16 9.26
N LEU A 113 -8.40 10.44 9.81
CA LEU A 113 -8.18 9.05 9.46
C LEU A 113 -9.38 8.19 9.89
N PRO A 114 -9.94 7.36 8.96
CA PRO A 114 -11.16 6.61 9.25
C PRO A 114 -11.07 5.67 10.46
N TRP A 115 -9.89 5.11 10.72
CA TRP A 115 -9.69 4.24 11.88
C TRP A 115 -9.50 5.04 13.17
N VAL A 116 -9.03 6.28 13.11
CA VAL A 116 -8.99 7.20 14.26
C VAL A 116 -10.43 7.58 14.63
N GLN A 117 -11.22 8.04 13.68
CA GLN A 117 -12.63 8.37 13.88
C GLN A 117 -13.46 7.18 14.39
N ALA A 118 -13.20 5.97 13.88
CA ALA A 118 -13.89 4.76 14.32
C ALA A 118 -13.58 4.35 15.78
N ASN A 119 -12.43 4.78 16.34
CA ASN A 119 -12.06 4.55 17.73
C ASN A 119 -12.40 5.73 18.65
N GLY A 120 -12.69 6.91 18.08
CA GLY A 120 -13.01 8.12 18.85
C GLY A 120 -11.93 8.47 19.88
N ASP A 121 -12.33 8.98 21.03
CA ASP A 121 -11.41 9.39 22.12
C ASP A 121 -10.45 8.28 22.57
N SER A 122 -10.90 7.02 22.50
CA SER A 122 -10.09 5.85 22.87
C SER A 122 -8.82 5.69 22.03
N TRP A 123 -8.74 6.30 20.84
CA TRP A 123 -7.55 6.23 20.00
C TRP A 123 -6.30 6.78 20.69
N HIS A 124 -6.43 7.91 21.36
CA HIS A 124 -5.32 8.59 22.03
C HIS A 124 -4.83 7.86 23.28
N GLU A 125 -5.65 6.97 23.84
CA GLU A 125 -5.29 6.11 24.98
C GLU A 125 -4.51 4.87 24.55
N LEU A 126 -4.54 4.52 23.26
CA LEU A 126 -3.84 3.35 22.74
C LEU A 126 -2.33 3.58 22.67
N SER A 127 -1.56 2.57 23.07
CA SER A 127 -0.13 2.52 22.79
C SER A 127 0.12 2.48 21.24
N PRO A 128 1.33 2.81 20.76
CA PRO A 128 1.65 2.70 19.33
C PRO A 128 1.38 1.32 18.73
N VAL A 129 1.56 0.26 19.51
CA VAL A 129 1.21 -1.11 19.12
C VAL A 129 -0.31 -1.25 19.03
N GLY A 130 -1.05 -0.75 20.00
CA GLY A 130 -2.53 -0.74 20.00
C GLY A 130 -3.10 0.02 18.80
N GLN A 131 -2.56 1.18 18.49
CA GLN A 131 -2.93 1.95 17.29
C GLN A 131 -2.69 1.16 16.00
N SER A 132 -1.56 0.43 15.90
CA SER A 132 -1.29 -0.45 14.76
C SER A 132 -2.30 -1.60 14.64
N PHE A 133 -2.72 -2.19 15.75
CA PHE A 133 -3.79 -3.19 15.76
C PHE A 133 -5.12 -2.59 15.31
N ALA A 134 -5.52 -1.46 15.86
CA ALA A 134 -6.79 -0.79 15.56
C ALA A 134 -6.89 -0.38 14.07
N ALA A 135 -5.85 0.23 13.50
CA ALA A 135 -5.80 0.59 12.10
C ALA A 135 -5.91 -0.65 11.17
N ARG A 136 -5.17 -1.72 11.49
CA ARG A 136 -5.24 -2.96 10.71
C ARG A 136 -6.57 -3.68 10.87
N ARG A 137 -7.17 -3.62 12.07
CA ARG A 137 -8.51 -4.15 12.32
C ARG A 137 -9.53 -3.46 11.43
N TRP A 138 -9.55 -2.14 11.42
CA TRP A 138 -10.45 -1.36 10.58
C TRP A 138 -10.28 -1.72 9.10
N CYS A 139 -9.04 -1.78 8.60
CA CYS A 139 -8.75 -2.16 7.22
C CYS A 139 -9.18 -3.61 6.90
N TRP A 140 -8.99 -4.54 7.83
CA TRP A 140 -9.41 -5.93 7.67
C TRP A 140 -10.93 -6.05 7.60
N ASP A 141 -11.66 -5.37 8.49
CA ASP A 141 -13.12 -5.39 8.49
C ASP A 141 -13.67 -4.79 7.18
N LYS A 142 -13.05 -3.73 6.65
CA LYS A 142 -13.37 -3.20 5.31
C LYS A 142 -13.06 -4.17 4.19
N TYR A 143 -11.95 -4.89 4.25
CA TYR A 143 -11.65 -5.95 3.30
C TYR A 143 -12.73 -7.04 3.29
N ILE A 144 -13.20 -7.48 4.45
CA ILE A 144 -14.29 -8.46 4.57
C ILE A 144 -15.60 -7.90 4.01
N GLU A 145 -15.96 -6.68 4.39
CA GLU A 145 -17.16 -5.99 3.88
C GLU A 145 -17.17 -5.93 2.34
N PHE A 146 -16.07 -5.49 1.73
CA PHE A 146 -15.96 -5.42 0.28
C PHE A 146 -15.95 -6.79 -0.39
N SER A 147 -15.35 -7.80 0.24
CA SER A 147 -15.37 -9.17 -0.27
C SER A 147 -16.81 -9.71 -0.37
N HIS A 148 -17.64 -9.47 0.64
CA HIS A 148 -19.07 -9.86 0.59
C HIS A 148 -19.85 -9.15 -0.51
N LYS A 149 -19.54 -7.87 -0.77
CA LYS A 149 -20.20 -7.08 -1.82
C LYS A 149 -19.78 -7.46 -3.24
N THR A 150 -18.71 -8.23 -3.40
CA THR A 150 -18.15 -8.57 -4.71
C THR A 150 -18.17 -10.08 -4.97
N ALA A 151 -17.08 -10.77 -4.72
CA ALA A 151 -16.89 -12.19 -5.03
C ALA A 151 -17.17 -13.15 -3.87
N GLY A 152 -17.61 -12.63 -2.72
CA GLY A 152 -17.73 -13.37 -1.46
C GLY A 152 -16.35 -13.67 -0.83
N LEU A 153 -16.39 -14.35 0.31
CA LEU A 153 -15.17 -14.73 1.03
C LEU A 153 -14.51 -15.93 0.35
N GLN A 154 -13.35 -15.69 -0.25
CA GLN A 154 -12.58 -16.71 -0.94
C GLN A 154 -11.44 -17.21 -0.02
N PRO A 155 -11.48 -18.44 0.50
CA PRO A 155 -10.54 -18.94 1.53
C PRO A 155 -9.07 -18.74 1.16
N ARG A 156 -8.71 -19.05 -0.10
CA ARG A 156 -7.34 -18.93 -0.59
C ARG A 156 -6.81 -17.48 -0.55
N TRP A 157 -7.65 -16.50 -0.91
CA TRP A 157 -7.29 -15.09 -0.89
C TRP A 157 -7.24 -14.57 0.53
N MET A 158 -8.22 -14.93 1.35
CA MET A 158 -8.27 -14.54 2.77
C MET A 158 -7.04 -14.99 3.53
N GLN A 159 -6.60 -16.26 3.37
CA GLN A 159 -5.39 -16.75 4.02
C GLN A 159 -4.14 -15.93 3.64
N ARG A 160 -3.98 -15.61 2.36
CA ARG A 160 -2.86 -14.78 1.89
C ARG A 160 -2.91 -13.38 2.49
N HIS A 161 -4.08 -12.75 2.51
CA HIS A 161 -4.27 -11.42 3.08
C HIS A 161 -4.09 -11.43 4.59
N ALA A 162 -4.65 -12.40 5.32
CA ALA A 162 -4.47 -12.53 6.76
C ALA A 162 -2.99 -12.62 7.17
N VAL A 163 -2.17 -13.36 6.41
CA VAL A 163 -0.71 -13.39 6.64
C VAL A 163 -0.11 -11.99 6.55
N ALA A 164 -0.51 -11.22 5.55
CA ALA A 164 -0.01 -9.85 5.35
C ALA A 164 -0.53 -8.90 6.44
N PHE A 165 -1.82 -8.92 6.75
CA PHE A 165 -2.45 -8.07 7.78
C PHE A 165 -1.91 -8.31 9.19
N THR A 166 -1.50 -9.53 9.50
CA THR A 166 -0.95 -9.88 10.82
C THR A 166 0.56 -9.81 10.91
N LYS A 167 1.27 -9.57 9.79
CA LYS A 167 2.74 -9.54 9.75
C LYS A 167 3.31 -8.48 10.69
N GLY A 168 4.28 -8.87 11.52
CA GLY A 168 4.98 -7.98 12.46
C GLY A 168 4.20 -7.66 13.73
N LEU A 169 2.98 -8.14 13.89
CA LEU A 169 2.23 -7.99 15.15
C LEU A 169 2.61 -9.06 16.17
N PRO A 170 2.65 -8.73 17.48
CA PRO A 170 2.79 -9.70 18.54
C PRO A 170 1.72 -10.80 18.43
N GLY A 171 2.07 -12.07 18.62
CA GLY A 171 1.14 -13.20 18.52
C GLY A 171 0.74 -13.64 17.11
N ALA A 172 1.17 -12.94 16.05
CA ALA A 172 0.79 -13.22 14.66
C ALA A 172 1.07 -14.66 14.19
N LYS A 173 2.18 -15.27 14.64
CA LYS A 173 2.51 -16.65 14.27
C LYS A 173 1.50 -17.63 14.88
N LYS A 174 1.13 -17.42 16.15
CA LYS A 174 0.19 -18.27 16.88
C LYS A 174 -1.21 -18.23 16.25
N ILE A 175 -1.73 -17.01 16.00
CA ILE A 175 -3.07 -16.87 15.41
C ILE A 175 -3.16 -17.47 14.00
N ARG A 176 -2.14 -17.29 13.15
CA ARG A 176 -2.13 -17.90 11.81
C ARG A 176 -2.17 -19.43 11.86
N ALA A 177 -1.45 -20.04 12.81
CA ALA A 177 -1.47 -21.49 13.00
C ALA A 177 -2.85 -21.99 13.41
N VAL A 178 -3.51 -21.28 14.36
CA VAL A 178 -4.86 -21.62 14.81
C VAL A 178 -5.88 -21.45 13.68
N MET A 179 -5.83 -20.35 12.94
CA MET A 179 -6.78 -20.05 11.86
C MET A 179 -6.64 -20.97 10.65
N HIS A 180 -5.51 -21.66 10.48
CA HIS A 180 -5.36 -22.63 9.39
C HIS A 180 -6.38 -23.79 9.46
N GLY A 181 -6.89 -24.09 10.67
CA GLY A 181 -7.94 -25.10 10.92
C GLY A 181 -9.35 -24.53 11.02
N ALA A 182 -9.59 -23.27 10.67
CA ALA A 182 -10.91 -22.66 10.75
C ALA A 182 -11.92 -23.39 9.84
N PRO A 183 -13.12 -23.76 10.36
CA PRO A 183 -14.06 -24.62 9.64
C PRO A 183 -14.73 -23.91 8.46
N THR A 184 -14.88 -22.59 8.50
CA THR A 184 -15.52 -21.80 7.44
C THR A 184 -14.73 -20.52 7.16
N PRO A 185 -14.92 -19.89 5.98
CA PRO A 185 -14.33 -18.59 5.68
C PRO A 185 -14.74 -17.51 6.69
N GLU A 186 -15.97 -17.52 7.17
CA GLU A 186 -16.49 -16.58 8.15
C GLU A 186 -15.79 -16.76 9.50
N ALA A 187 -15.68 -17.99 10.00
CA ALA A 187 -14.95 -18.31 11.23
C ALA A 187 -13.48 -17.88 11.15
N PHE A 188 -12.87 -18.02 9.95
CA PHE A 188 -11.53 -17.53 9.70
C PHE A 188 -11.48 -16.00 9.77
N ALA A 189 -12.41 -15.30 9.12
CA ALA A 189 -12.50 -13.84 9.12
C ALA A 189 -12.66 -13.30 10.55
N ASP A 190 -13.59 -13.87 11.32
CA ASP A 190 -13.89 -13.50 12.70
C ASP A 190 -12.70 -13.74 13.63
N GLY A 191 -11.97 -14.84 13.44
CA GLY A 191 -10.77 -15.14 14.21
C GLY A 191 -9.67 -14.13 14.00
N ILE A 192 -9.43 -13.69 12.76
CA ILE A 192 -8.48 -12.63 12.46
C ILE A 192 -8.97 -11.27 13.00
N SER A 193 -10.27 -10.96 12.86
CA SER A 193 -10.88 -9.76 13.42
C SER A 193 -10.71 -9.71 14.94
N SER A 194 -10.97 -10.82 15.63
CA SER A 194 -10.79 -10.95 17.08
C SER A 194 -9.34 -10.73 17.49
N PHE A 195 -8.39 -11.36 16.78
CA PHE A 195 -6.96 -11.13 17.02
C PHE A 195 -6.58 -9.65 16.86
N LEU A 196 -7.02 -9.02 15.78
CA LEU A 196 -6.73 -7.60 15.50
C LEU A 196 -7.42 -6.63 16.46
N SER A 197 -8.42 -7.07 17.24
CA SER A 197 -8.99 -6.25 18.32
C SER A 197 -8.15 -6.22 19.61
N GLY A 198 -6.99 -6.89 19.62
CA GLY A 198 -6.11 -6.94 20.79
C GLY A 198 -6.63 -7.79 21.96
N LYS A 199 -7.80 -8.44 21.80
CA LYS A 199 -8.45 -9.24 22.85
C LYS A 199 -7.94 -10.70 22.95
N SER A 200 -6.95 -11.06 22.16
CA SER A 200 -6.39 -12.43 22.11
C SER A 200 -5.07 -12.49 22.84
N GLY A 201 -5.08 -12.35 24.18
CA GLY A 201 -3.83 -12.38 24.95
C GLY A 201 -3.97 -12.21 26.45
N GLU A 202 -5.04 -12.73 27.05
CA GLU A 202 -5.03 -13.15 28.46
C GLU A 202 -4.93 -14.66 28.58
#